data_c8bdc568d0fef9b3c660c6ac179aa93a
#
_entry.id   c8bdc568d0fef9b3c660c6ac179aa93a
#
_cell.length_a   1.000
_cell.length_b   1.000
_cell.length_c   1.000
_cell.angle_alpha   90.00
_cell.angle_beta   90.00
_cell.angle_gamma   90.00
#
_symmetry.space_group_name_H-M   'P 1'
#
loop_
_entity.id
_entity.type
_entity.pdbx_description
1 polymer ?
#
loop_
_entity_poly.entity_id
_entity_poly.type
_entity_poly.pdbx_seq_one_letter_code
_entity_poly.pdbx_strand_id
1 'polypeptide(L)'
;MPTIAYLDTLPAQNGLDMLHSQTKVNILKINSFDSEEKCLSILKKADAYQVGAARDEVPKYLQVDKEFLKKLPNLIVISSSGAGYDTIDVEACSDAGVLVVNQTGGNAEGVAEHAVGMILSLFKRIGECDHALRRGWNEARISLMGKDLLNKTVGIIGLGNTGGRVAEICKIAFNCNILAYDPYLSDDNFHKKNASKTELDTLLAESDVVSVHIPLNKETKNMINKVSFKKMKKGSYFVTTSRGSIHNEDDLYDILKEGHLAGAGLDVWEFEPPPSTHKLLELENVI
;
A
#
# COMPACT_ATOMS: atom_id res chain seq x y z
N MET A 1 7.36 17.47 31.80
CA MET A 1 7.97 17.46 30.46
C MET A 1 7.26 16.36 29.68
N PRO A 2 6.67 16.65 28.54
CA PRO A 2 5.95 15.63 27.79
C PRO A 2 6.87 14.47 27.39
N THR A 3 6.32 13.28 27.34
CA THR A 3 7.06 12.04 27.09
C THR A 3 6.49 11.34 25.86
N ILE A 4 7.35 11.08 24.88
CA ILE A 4 7.00 10.33 23.67
C ILE A 4 7.62 8.94 23.77
N ALA A 5 6.82 7.90 23.60
CA ALA A 5 7.30 6.54 23.41
C ALA A 5 7.22 6.16 21.93
N TYR A 6 8.26 5.51 21.39
CA TYR A 6 8.24 4.96 20.03
C TYR A 6 8.60 3.48 20.01
N LEU A 7 7.99 2.76 19.10
CA LEU A 7 8.19 1.32 18.94
C LEU A 7 9.39 1.05 18.00
N ASP A 8 10.33 0.22 18.45
CA ASP A 8 11.50 -0.31 17.74
C ASP A 8 12.42 0.74 17.13
N THR A 9 12.05 1.31 15.98
CA THR A 9 12.84 2.30 15.26
C THR A 9 11.93 3.22 14.45
N LEU A 10 12.42 4.41 14.14
CA LEU A 10 11.80 5.29 13.15
C LEU A 10 12.35 4.93 11.75
N PRO A 11 11.53 5.02 10.70
CA PRO A 11 11.95 4.65 9.35
C PRO A 11 13.13 5.47 8.81
N ALA A 12 13.31 6.71 9.30
CA ALA A 12 14.38 7.60 8.89
C ALA A 12 15.26 8.01 10.08
N GLN A 13 16.58 7.81 9.96
CA GLN A 13 17.55 8.24 10.99
C GLN A 13 17.42 9.73 11.33
N ASN A 14 17.21 10.57 10.31
CA ASN A 14 17.03 12.02 10.52
C ASN A 14 15.82 12.34 11.42
N GLY A 15 14.74 11.56 11.34
CA GLY A 15 13.58 11.72 12.21
C GLY A 15 13.91 11.39 13.67
N LEU A 16 14.69 10.34 13.89
CA LEU A 16 15.18 9.98 15.23
C LEU A 16 16.11 11.03 15.79
N ASP A 17 17.03 11.56 14.98
CA ASP A 17 17.96 12.62 15.37
C ASP A 17 17.21 13.92 15.73
N MET A 18 16.19 14.29 14.92
CA MET A 18 15.32 15.43 15.22
C MET A 18 14.58 15.24 16.54
N LEU A 19 14.05 14.04 16.79
CA LEU A 19 13.34 13.74 18.02
C LEU A 19 14.28 13.85 19.23
N HIS A 20 15.47 13.27 19.18
CA HIS A 20 16.47 13.33 20.24
C HIS A 20 17.08 14.72 20.44
N SER A 21 17.05 15.59 19.43
CA SER A 21 17.49 17.00 19.58
C SER A 21 16.53 17.87 20.39
N GLN A 22 15.30 17.39 20.66
CA GLN A 22 14.29 18.13 21.41
C GLN A 22 14.59 18.12 22.93
N THR A 23 15.08 19.23 23.45
CA THR A 23 15.47 19.37 24.89
C THR A 23 14.28 19.46 25.85
N LYS A 24 13.06 19.65 25.32
CA LYS A 24 11.82 19.83 26.12
C LYS A 24 10.91 18.60 26.12
N VAL A 25 11.38 17.47 25.60
CA VAL A 25 10.62 16.23 25.46
C VAL A 25 11.45 15.07 25.98
N ASN A 26 10.86 14.18 26.76
CA ASN A 26 11.46 12.90 27.11
C ASN A 26 11.15 11.89 25.99
N ILE A 27 12.14 11.08 25.64
CA ILE A 27 12.02 10.08 24.59
C ILE A 27 12.25 8.70 25.19
N LEU A 28 11.29 7.79 25.01
CA LEU A 28 11.37 6.41 25.47
C LEU A 28 11.27 5.47 24.29
N LYS A 29 12.13 4.47 24.26
CA LYS A 29 12.06 3.39 23.25
C LYS A 29 11.35 2.19 23.85
N ILE A 30 10.46 1.57 23.05
CA ILE A 30 9.83 0.29 23.29
C ILE A 30 10.39 -0.69 22.28
N ASN A 31 10.63 -1.92 22.69
CA ASN A 31 11.06 -2.98 21.80
C ASN A 31 9.96 -4.02 21.72
N SER A 32 9.53 -4.35 20.50
CA SER A 32 8.45 -5.32 20.22
C SER A 32 8.75 -6.74 20.72
N PHE A 33 10.04 -7.06 20.94
CA PHE A 33 10.48 -8.34 21.49
C PHE A 33 10.48 -8.38 23.04
N ASP A 34 10.22 -7.26 23.70
CA ASP A 34 10.09 -7.22 25.16
C ASP A 34 8.74 -7.81 25.62
N SER A 35 8.62 -8.16 26.89
CA SER A 35 7.34 -8.63 27.45
C SER A 35 6.28 -7.51 27.46
N GLU A 36 5.00 -7.90 27.36
CA GLU A 36 3.87 -6.98 27.46
C GLU A 36 3.97 -6.09 28.72
N GLU A 37 4.30 -6.69 29.88
CA GLU A 37 4.43 -5.97 31.14
C GLU A 37 5.49 -4.86 31.06
N LYS A 38 6.66 -5.16 30.47
CA LYS A 38 7.74 -4.18 30.31
C LYS A 38 7.32 -3.05 29.36
N CYS A 39 6.73 -3.39 28.21
CA CYS A 39 6.24 -2.39 27.24
C CYS A 39 5.19 -1.47 27.86
N LEU A 40 4.18 -2.03 28.53
CA LEU A 40 3.14 -1.25 29.21
C LEU A 40 3.70 -0.39 30.35
N SER A 41 4.73 -0.85 31.08
CA SER A 41 5.38 -0.05 32.13
C SER A 41 6.05 1.21 31.59
N ILE A 42 6.56 1.16 30.35
CA ILE A 42 7.13 2.31 29.64
C ILE A 42 6.00 3.22 29.15
N LEU A 43 4.99 2.65 28.47
CA LEU A 43 3.85 3.39 27.92
C LEU A 43 3.03 4.13 28.96
N LYS A 44 2.92 3.63 30.19
CA LYS A 44 2.26 4.32 31.31
C LYS A 44 2.90 5.67 31.65
N LYS A 45 4.16 5.92 31.23
CA LYS A 45 4.89 7.18 31.45
C LYS A 45 4.79 8.12 30.26
N ALA A 46 4.17 7.68 29.15
CA ALA A 46 4.10 8.42 27.90
C ALA A 46 2.82 9.23 27.78
N ASP A 47 2.94 10.41 27.20
CA ASP A 47 1.83 11.27 26.76
C ASP A 47 1.50 11.00 25.29
N ALA A 48 2.50 10.53 24.50
CA ALA A 48 2.33 10.17 23.08
C ALA A 48 2.99 8.83 22.78
N TYR A 49 2.37 8.07 21.87
CA TYR A 49 2.90 6.78 21.41
C TYR A 49 2.98 6.75 19.89
N GLN A 50 4.18 6.48 19.38
CA GLN A 50 4.40 6.21 17.96
C GLN A 50 4.50 4.71 17.72
N VAL A 51 3.55 4.19 16.95
CA VAL A 51 3.40 2.77 16.63
C VAL A 51 3.70 2.50 15.16
N GLY A 52 4.13 1.29 14.82
CA GLY A 52 4.30 0.82 13.44
C GLY A 52 2.98 0.88 12.65
N ALA A 53 3.06 1.12 11.35
CA ALA A 53 1.90 1.25 10.47
C ALA A 53 1.30 -0.12 10.08
N ALA A 54 2.14 -1.16 9.97
CA ALA A 54 1.74 -2.48 9.51
C ALA A 54 1.30 -3.38 10.68
N ARG A 55 0.12 -3.98 10.55
CA ARG A 55 -0.49 -4.78 11.63
C ARG A 55 0.32 -6.03 11.95
N ASP A 56 0.91 -6.65 10.94
CA ASP A 56 1.66 -7.90 11.09
C ASP A 56 3.05 -7.71 11.72
N GLU A 57 3.56 -6.47 11.69
CA GLU A 57 4.84 -6.10 12.30
C GLU A 57 4.71 -5.68 13.77
N VAL A 58 3.48 -5.41 14.24
CA VAL A 58 3.23 -4.91 15.59
C VAL A 58 2.52 -5.96 16.43
N PRO A 59 3.10 -6.44 17.54
CA PRO A 59 2.44 -7.37 18.45
C PRO A 59 1.05 -6.88 18.85
N LYS A 60 0.08 -7.81 18.94
CA LYS A 60 -1.32 -7.47 19.19
C LYS A 60 -1.51 -6.60 20.44
N TYR A 61 -0.75 -6.84 21.50
CA TYR A 61 -0.83 -6.08 22.75
C TYR A 61 -0.24 -4.65 22.66
N LEU A 62 0.42 -4.29 21.54
CA LEU A 62 0.93 -2.95 21.23
C LEU A 62 0.10 -2.23 20.17
N GLN A 63 -0.87 -2.92 19.56
CA GLN A 63 -1.85 -2.28 18.67
C GLN A 63 -2.84 -1.48 19.51
N VAL A 64 -3.26 -0.34 18.98
CA VAL A 64 -4.10 0.61 19.72
C VAL A 64 -5.57 0.29 19.49
N ASP A 65 -6.19 -0.30 20.48
CA ASP A 65 -7.63 -0.54 20.56
C ASP A 65 -8.22 -0.01 21.87
N LYS A 66 -9.51 -0.20 22.06
CA LYS A 66 -10.22 0.26 23.27
C LYS A 66 -9.63 -0.29 24.58
N GLU A 67 -9.19 -1.56 24.59
CA GLU A 67 -8.60 -2.19 25.78
C GLU A 67 -7.18 -1.67 26.04
N PHE A 68 -6.41 -1.40 24.99
CA PHE A 68 -5.10 -0.76 25.10
C PHE A 68 -5.23 0.64 25.72
N LEU A 69 -6.17 1.48 25.22
CA LEU A 69 -6.37 2.84 25.72
C LEU A 69 -6.82 2.86 27.19
N LYS A 70 -7.64 1.92 27.63
CA LYS A 70 -8.03 1.80 29.06
C LYS A 70 -6.84 1.58 29.99
N LYS A 71 -5.80 0.85 29.53
CA LYS A 71 -4.59 0.58 30.30
C LYS A 71 -3.67 1.81 30.39
N LEU A 72 -3.85 2.81 29.51
CA LEU A 72 -2.93 3.92 29.27
C LEU A 72 -3.67 5.27 29.22
N PRO A 73 -4.34 5.69 30.31
CA PRO A 73 -5.22 6.86 30.32
C PRO A 73 -4.48 8.19 30.15
N ASN A 74 -3.15 8.21 30.21
CA ASN A 74 -2.33 9.42 30.03
C ASN A 74 -2.01 9.71 28.57
N LEU A 75 -2.26 8.79 27.65
CA LEU A 75 -2.01 9.01 26.23
C LEU A 75 -2.99 10.04 25.66
N ILE A 76 -2.44 11.07 25.03
CA ILE A 76 -3.21 12.13 24.35
C ILE A 76 -2.98 12.13 22.83
N VAL A 77 -1.90 11.48 22.35
CA VAL A 77 -1.57 11.40 20.93
C VAL A 77 -1.09 9.98 20.59
N ILE A 78 -1.64 9.42 19.53
CA ILE A 78 -1.13 8.22 18.86
C ILE A 78 -0.65 8.62 17.47
N SER A 79 0.58 8.25 17.13
CA SER A 79 1.19 8.52 15.82
C SER A 79 1.52 7.24 15.10
N SER A 80 1.05 7.08 13.86
CA SER A 80 1.54 6.02 12.98
C SER A 80 2.89 6.40 12.37
N SER A 81 3.83 5.45 12.29
CA SER A 81 5.14 5.65 11.65
C SER A 81 5.08 5.69 10.12
N GLY A 82 3.89 5.53 9.52
CA GLY A 82 3.66 5.56 8.10
C GLY A 82 2.37 6.27 7.71
N ALA A 83 2.03 6.23 6.44
CA ALA A 83 0.73 6.72 5.94
C ALA A 83 -0.43 5.82 6.35
N GLY A 84 -0.20 4.50 6.45
CA GLY A 84 -1.16 3.52 6.99
C GLY A 84 -1.33 3.68 8.52
N TYR A 85 -2.49 3.26 9.01
CA TYR A 85 -2.82 3.29 10.44
C TYR A 85 -3.63 2.05 10.86
N ASP A 86 -3.37 0.93 10.21
CA ASP A 86 -4.10 -0.33 10.42
C ASP A 86 -3.94 -0.90 11.84
N THR A 87 -2.91 -0.44 12.56
CA THR A 87 -2.62 -0.78 13.97
C THR A 87 -3.39 0.07 14.97
N ILE A 88 -4.18 1.05 14.50
CA ILE A 88 -4.85 2.06 15.34
C ILE A 88 -6.36 2.02 15.09
N ASP A 89 -7.14 1.74 16.13
CA ASP A 89 -8.58 1.94 16.12
C ASP A 89 -8.88 3.43 16.33
N VAL A 90 -9.12 4.13 15.22
CA VAL A 90 -9.37 5.59 15.22
C VAL A 90 -10.67 5.94 15.93
N GLU A 91 -11.70 5.09 15.85
CA GLU A 91 -12.97 5.29 16.52
C GLU A 91 -12.79 5.20 18.04
N ALA A 92 -12.10 4.17 18.53
CA ALA A 92 -11.78 4.03 19.94
C ALA A 92 -10.90 5.18 20.46
N CYS A 93 -9.95 5.68 19.66
CA CYS A 93 -9.15 6.87 20.02
C CYS A 93 -10.03 8.12 20.13
N SER A 94 -10.93 8.34 19.18
CA SER A 94 -11.85 9.47 19.18
C SER A 94 -12.77 9.45 20.40
N ASP A 95 -13.32 8.29 20.75
CA ASP A 95 -14.15 8.10 21.95
C ASP A 95 -13.38 8.39 23.24
N ALA A 96 -12.07 8.07 23.26
CA ALA A 96 -11.19 8.33 24.39
C ALA A 96 -10.62 9.75 24.43
N GLY A 97 -10.88 10.59 23.42
CA GLY A 97 -10.33 11.96 23.31
C GLY A 97 -8.84 11.96 22.96
N VAL A 98 -8.32 10.92 22.32
CA VAL A 98 -6.92 10.76 21.91
C VAL A 98 -6.78 11.14 20.43
N LEU A 99 -5.86 12.07 20.14
CA LEU A 99 -5.58 12.50 18.77
C LEU A 99 -4.81 11.41 18.02
N VAL A 100 -5.23 11.09 16.80
CA VAL A 100 -4.49 10.20 15.90
C VAL A 100 -3.87 11.02 14.78
N VAL A 101 -2.58 10.81 14.55
CA VAL A 101 -1.81 11.43 13.46
C VAL A 101 -1.08 10.36 12.66
N ASN A 102 -0.89 10.59 11.38
CA ASN A 102 -0.12 9.71 10.49
C ASN A 102 0.79 10.54 9.57
N GLN A 103 1.56 9.86 8.73
CA GLN A 103 2.49 10.51 7.79
C GLN A 103 1.93 10.52 6.36
N THR A 104 0.66 10.86 6.22
CA THR A 104 -0.01 10.95 4.92
C THR A 104 0.77 11.84 3.95
N GLY A 105 1.10 11.30 2.79
CA GLY A 105 1.85 11.98 1.73
C GLY A 105 3.38 11.90 1.88
N GLY A 106 3.91 11.54 3.05
CA GLY A 106 5.37 11.53 3.29
C GLY A 106 6.15 10.53 2.44
N ASN A 107 5.52 9.42 2.06
CA ASN A 107 6.12 8.38 1.22
C ASN A 107 5.48 8.27 -0.18
N ALA A 108 4.62 9.23 -0.55
CA ALA A 108 3.82 9.13 -1.77
C ALA A 108 4.67 9.03 -3.04
N GLU A 109 5.79 9.76 -3.10
CA GLU A 109 6.72 9.70 -4.24
C GLU A 109 7.35 8.32 -4.38
N GLY A 110 7.96 7.78 -3.32
CA GLY A 110 8.61 6.47 -3.37
C GLY A 110 7.65 5.33 -3.72
N VAL A 111 6.41 5.37 -3.17
CA VAL A 111 5.38 4.37 -3.50
C VAL A 111 4.90 4.53 -4.95
N ALA A 112 4.79 5.76 -5.45
CA ALA A 112 4.41 6.01 -6.85
C ALA A 112 5.49 5.54 -7.82
N GLU A 113 6.78 5.80 -7.52
CA GLU A 113 7.91 5.28 -8.31
C GLU A 113 7.90 3.75 -8.34
N HIS A 114 7.66 3.10 -7.20
CA HIS A 114 7.57 1.64 -7.13
C HIS A 114 6.41 1.08 -7.97
N ALA A 115 5.22 1.66 -7.86
CA ALA A 115 4.06 1.27 -8.67
C ALA A 115 4.34 1.42 -10.18
N VAL A 116 4.93 2.54 -10.60
CA VAL A 116 5.32 2.76 -12.01
C VAL A 116 6.42 1.77 -12.43
N GLY A 117 7.38 1.47 -11.55
CA GLY A 117 8.40 0.45 -11.75
C GLY A 117 7.80 -0.93 -12.04
N MET A 118 6.81 -1.36 -11.25
CA MET A 118 6.07 -2.61 -11.47
C MET A 118 5.28 -2.57 -12.80
N ILE A 119 4.59 -1.47 -13.09
CA ILE A 119 3.88 -1.30 -14.39
C ILE A 119 4.84 -1.50 -15.55
N LEU A 120 5.99 -0.83 -15.54
CA LEU A 120 7.00 -0.96 -16.59
C LEU A 120 7.60 -2.36 -16.65
N SER A 121 7.89 -2.97 -15.49
CA SER A 121 8.43 -4.33 -15.40
C SER A 121 7.47 -5.35 -16.04
N LEU A 122 6.17 -5.23 -15.78
CA LEU A 122 5.13 -6.07 -16.39
C LEU A 122 5.00 -5.83 -17.90
N PHE A 123 4.88 -4.58 -18.33
CA PHE A 123 4.75 -4.26 -19.75
C PHE A 123 5.97 -4.73 -20.56
N LYS A 124 7.17 -4.59 -20.01
CA LYS A 124 8.44 -5.01 -20.66
C LYS A 124 8.83 -6.45 -20.35
N ARG A 125 8.04 -7.16 -19.53
CA ARG A 125 8.27 -8.54 -19.11
C ARG A 125 9.66 -8.76 -18.51
N ILE A 126 10.16 -7.78 -17.73
CA ILE A 126 11.53 -7.78 -17.21
C ILE A 126 11.78 -9.01 -16.33
N GLY A 127 10.87 -9.31 -15.40
CA GLY A 127 10.97 -10.49 -14.52
C GLY A 127 10.98 -11.80 -15.31
N GLU A 128 10.06 -11.98 -16.25
CA GLU A 128 9.99 -13.17 -17.08
C GLU A 128 11.27 -13.36 -17.92
N CYS A 129 11.81 -12.27 -18.49
CA CYS A 129 13.06 -12.31 -19.25
C CYS A 129 14.26 -12.69 -18.36
N ASP A 130 14.36 -12.13 -17.14
CA ASP A 130 15.41 -12.48 -16.19
C ASP A 130 15.32 -13.97 -15.78
N HIS A 131 14.13 -14.45 -15.45
CA HIS A 131 13.91 -15.87 -15.14
C HIS A 131 14.27 -16.78 -16.32
N ALA A 132 13.87 -16.44 -17.54
CA ALA A 132 14.21 -17.19 -18.73
C ALA A 132 15.72 -17.28 -18.95
N LEU A 133 16.46 -16.17 -18.80
CA LEU A 133 17.92 -16.15 -18.91
C LEU A 133 18.59 -17.04 -17.85
N ARG A 134 18.14 -16.98 -16.60
CA ARG A 134 18.74 -17.76 -15.48
C ARG A 134 18.53 -19.26 -15.63
N ARG A 135 17.41 -19.70 -16.21
CA ARG A 135 17.14 -21.13 -16.45
C ARG A 135 17.72 -21.66 -17.77
N GLY A 136 18.48 -20.87 -18.52
CA GLY A 136 19.05 -21.27 -19.81
C GLY A 136 18.03 -21.12 -20.93
N TRP A 137 17.81 -19.89 -21.35
CA TRP A 137 16.82 -19.50 -22.35
C TRP A 137 16.95 -20.28 -23.68
N ASN A 138 15.90 -21.04 -24.05
CA ASN A 138 15.80 -21.81 -25.27
C ASN A 138 14.62 -21.39 -26.17
N GLU A 139 13.96 -20.29 -25.85
CA GLU A 139 12.76 -19.82 -26.52
C GLU A 139 13.08 -18.82 -27.65
N ALA A 140 12.15 -18.66 -28.61
CA ALA A 140 12.28 -17.62 -29.62
C ALA A 140 12.20 -16.23 -28.97
N ARG A 141 13.04 -15.27 -29.37
CA ARG A 141 13.04 -13.91 -28.81
C ARG A 141 11.67 -13.24 -28.83
N ILE A 142 10.86 -13.53 -29.85
CA ILE A 142 9.52 -12.94 -30.01
C ILE A 142 8.54 -13.40 -28.93
N SER A 143 8.74 -14.59 -28.33
CA SER A 143 7.86 -15.11 -27.26
C SER A 143 7.97 -14.28 -25.97
N LEU A 144 9.10 -13.59 -25.76
CA LEU A 144 9.36 -12.75 -24.61
C LEU A 144 9.25 -11.26 -24.90
N MET A 145 8.76 -10.89 -26.09
CA MET A 145 8.60 -9.47 -26.46
C MET A 145 7.53 -8.81 -25.60
N GLY A 146 7.92 -7.73 -24.93
CA GLY A 146 7.03 -6.88 -24.14
C GLY A 146 6.17 -5.93 -25.01
N LYS A 147 5.35 -5.13 -24.34
CA LYS A 147 4.50 -4.09 -24.92
C LYS A 147 5.00 -2.71 -24.52
N ASP A 148 4.57 -1.67 -25.20
CA ASP A 148 4.84 -0.29 -24.82
C ASP A 148 3.71 0.27 -23.94
N LEU A 149 4.10 1.04 -22.92
CA LEU A 149 3.16 1.79 -22.08
C LEU A 149 2.71 3.09 -22.76
N LEU A 150 3.46 3.57 -23.75
CA LEU A 150 3.16 4.79 -24.49
C LEU A 150 1.73 4.77 -25.06
N ASN A 151 0.96 5.84 -24.80
CA ASN A 151 -0.42 6.06 -25.24
C ASN A 151 -1.43 5.00 -24.73
N LYS A 152 -1.08 4.24 -23.67
CA LYS A 152 -2.01 3.28 -23.04
C LYS A 152 -2.97 3.95 -22.07
N THR A 153 -4.04 3.27 -21.74
CA THR A 153 -4.98 3.70 -20.71
C THR A 153 -4.56 3.10 -19.37
N VAL A 154 -4.34 3.98 -18.40
CA VAL A 154 -4.02 3.62 -17.00
C VAL A 154 -5.22 3.95 -16.13
N GLY A 155 -5.79 2.94 -15.51
CA GLY A 155 -6.88 3.06 -14.54
C GLY A 155 -6.34 3.22 -13.13
N ILE A 156 -6.72 4.30 -12.45
CA ILE A 156 -6.30 4.58 -11.07
C ILE A 156 -7.51 4.44 -10.14
N ILE A 157 -7.45 3.49 -9.23
CA ILE A 157 -8.44 3.34 -8.16
C ILE A 157 -7.88 4.03 -6.91
N GLY A 158 -8.46 5.18 -6.57
CA GLY A 158 -7.97 6.07 -5.51
C GLY A 158 -6.98 7.13 -6.03
N LEU A 159 -7.48 8.32 -6.34
CA LEU A 159 -6.70 9.44 -6.90
C LEU A 159 -6.15 10.37 -5.80
N GLY A 160 -5.68 9.79 -4.68
CA GLY A 160 -5.08 10.50 -3.55
C GLY A 160 -3.66 11.04 -3.85
N ASN A 161 -2.77 11.01 -2.84
CA ASN A 161 -1.38 11.46 -3.00
C ASN A 161 -0.61 10.52 -3.93
N THR A 162 -0.59 9.22 -3.62
CA THR A 162 0.14 8.21 -4.40
C THR A 162 -0.49 8.01 -5.78
N GLY A 163 -1.80 7.71 -5.85
CA GLY A 163 -2.47 7.48 -7.13
C GLY A 163 -2.43 8.69 -8.06
N GLY A 164 -2.54 9.92 -7.51
CA GLY A 164 -2.37 11.15 -8.27
C GLY A 164 -0.95 11.30 -8.83
N ARG A 165 0.07 10.89 -8.08
CA ARG A 165 1.46 10.94 -8.55
C ARG A 165 1.74 9.87 -9.61
N VAL A 166 1.21 8.65 -9.46
CA VAL A 166 1.27 7.62 -10.51
C VAL A 166 0.62 8.12 -11.81
N ALA A 167 -0.57 8.72 -11.69
CA ALA A 167 -1.29 9.31 -12.83
C ALA A 167 -0.44 10.37 -13.55
N GLU A 168 0.17 11.28 -12.79
CA GLU A 168 1.03 12.34 -13.30
C GLU A 168 2.25 11.79 -14.05
N ILE A 169 2.98 10.84 -13.44
CA ILE A 169 4.16 10.21 -14.06
C ILE A 169 3.76 9.50 -15.36
N CYS A 170 2.70 8.70 -15.34
CA CYS A 170 2.22 7.99 -16.53
C CYS A 170 1.77 8.96 -17.63
N LYS A 171 1.12 10.06 -17.26
CA LYS A 171 0.70 11.09 -18.22
C LYS A 171 1.87 11.81 -18.87
N ILE A 172 2.81 12.28 -18.06
CA ILE A 172 3.94 13.10 -18.54
C ILE A 172 4.96 12.26 -19.29
N ALA A 173 5.37 11.12 -18.73
CA ALA A 173 6.45 10.32 -19.30
C ALA A 173 6.02 9.44 -20.48
N PHE A 174 4.76 8.98 -20.49
CA PHE A 174 4.27 7.99 -21.47
C PHE A 174 3.02 8.43 -22.23
N ASN A 175 2.60 9.69 -22.08
CA ASN A 175 1.38 10.22 -22.70
C ASN A 175 0.15 9.30 -22.51
N CYS A 176 0.04 8.66 -21.36
CA CYS A 176 -1.08 7.75 -21.05
C CYS A 176 -2.40 8.51 -20.95
N ASN A 177 -3.48 7.84 -21.33
CA ASN A 177 -4.83 8.25 -20.96
C ASN A 177 -5.10 7.80 -19.53
N ILE A 178 -5.48 8.73 -18.64
CA ILE A 178 -5.70 8.42 -17.21
C ILE A 178 -7.20 8.39 -16.93
N LEU A 179 -7.71 7.21 -16.60
CA LEU A 179 -9.04 7.02 -16.03
C LEU A 179 -8.90 6.88 -14.52
N ALA A 180 -9.74 7.54 -13.75
CA ALA A 180 -9.69 7.43 -12.30
C ALA A 180 -11.06 7.28 -11.65
N TYR A 181 -11.11 6.43 -10.65
CA TYR A 181 -12.25 6.22 -9.77
C TYR A 181 -11.88 6.60 -8.34
N ASP A 182 -12.55 7.59 -7.79
CA ASP A 182 -12.45 8.00 -6.39
C ASP A 182 -13.78 8.65 -5.99
N PRO A 183 -14.61 7.99 -5.16
CA PRO A 183 -15.94 8.48 -4.80
C PRO A 183 -15.91 9.70 -3.88
N TYR A 184 -14.74 10.03 -3.29
CA TYR A 184 -14.62 11.10 -2.29
C TYR A 184 -14.05 12.39 -2.87
N LEU A 185 -13.53 12.38 -4.11
CA LEU A 185 -12.95 13.55 -4.74
C LEU A 185 -13.96 14.31 -5.59
N SER A 186 -13.87 15.65 -5.53
CA SER A 186 -14.61 16.53 -6.43
C SER A 186 -14.08 16.46 -7.87
N ASP A 187 -14.90 16.79 -8.85
CA ASP A 187 -14.53 16.81 -10.27
C ASP A 187 -13.33 17.73 -10.55
N ASP A 188 -13.23 18.86 -9.86
CA ASP A 188 -12.09 19.77 -9.95
C ASP A 188 -10.77 19.11 -9.57
N ASN A 189 -10.76 18.18 -8.63
CA ASN A 189 -9.57 17.45 -8.22
C ASN A 189 -9.11 16.45 -9.29
N PHE A 190 -10.04 15.83 -10.03
CA PHE A 190 -9.69 14.99 -11.18
C PHE A 190 -9.02 15.82 -12.27
N HIS A 191 -9.57 16.98 -12.61
CA HIS A 191 -8.99 17.89 -13.62
C HIS A 191 -7.59 18.36 -13.22
N LYS A 192 -7.38 18.78 -11.96
CA LYS A 192 -6.05 19.20 -11.45
C LYS A 192 -4.99 18.10 -11.55
N LYS A 193 -5.41 16.83 -11.48
CA LYS A 193 -4.53 15.67 -11.59
C LYS A 193 -4.47 15.07 -12.99
N ASN A 194 -5.00 15.79 -14.01
CA ASN A 194 -5.03 15.35 -15.41
C ASN A 194 -5.64 13.95 -15.61
N ALA A 195 -6.67 13.60 -14.82
CA ALA A 195 -7.36 12.35 -14.88
C ALA A 195 -8.84 12.55 -15.27
N SER A 196 -9.38 11.64 -16.05
CA SER A 196 -10.79 11.58 -16.39
C SER A 196 -11.53 10.77 -15.31
N LYS A 197 -12.49 11.41 -14.63
CA LYS A 197 -13.37 10.72 -13.69
C LYS A 197 -14.23 9.71 -14.41
N THR A 198 -14.33 8.50 -13.88
CA THR A 198 -15.18 7.45 -14.43
C THR A 198 -15.73 6.53 -13.34
N GLU A 199 -16.73 5.74 -13.66
CA GLU A 199 -17.23 4.67 -12.80
C GLU A 199 -16.26 3.50 -12.79
N LEU A 200 -16.25 2.74 -11.69
CA LEU A 200 -15.32 1.62 -11.49
C LEU A 200 -15.39 0.59 -12.64
N ASP A 201 -16.58 0.22 -13.03
CA ASP A 201 -16.78 -0.79 -14.09
C ASP A 201 -16.20 -0.36 -15.44
N THR A 202 -16.37 0.91 -15.79
CA THR A 202 -15.79 1.51 -17.00
C THR A 202 -14.27 1.56 -16.92
N LEU A 203 -13.72 1.98 -15.77
CA LEU A 203 -12.29 1.96 -15.53
C LEU A 203 -11.70 0.56 -15.75
N LEU A 204 -12.30 -0.46 -15.13
CA LEU A 204 -11.85 -1.85 -15.26
C LEU A 204 -11.87 -2.31 -16.70
N ALA A 205 -12.95 -2.02 -17.45
CA ALA A 205 -13.14 -2.50 -18.81
C ALA A 205 -12.23 -1.82 -19.84
N GLU A 206 -11.85 -0.58 -19.63
CA GLU A 206 -11.11 0.21 -20.62
C GLU A 206 -9.60 0.31 -20.35
N SER A 207 -9.14 -0.02 -19.15
CA SER A 207 -7.74 0.15 -18.77
C SER A 207 -6.85 -0.99 -19.28
N ASP A 208 -5.67 -0.61 -19.81
CA ASP A 208 -4.59 -1.56 -20.16
C ASP A 208 -3.81 -1.99 -18.91
N VAL A 209 -3.84 -1.18 -17.86
CA VAL A 209 -3.36 -1.50 -16.50
C VAL A 209 -4.23 -0.80 -15.47
N VAL A 210 -4.56 -1.51 -14.40
CA VAL A 210 -5.28 -0.97 -13.24
C VAL A 210 -4.32 -0.92 -12.05
N SER A 211 -4.18 0.26 -11.45
CA SER A 211 -3.33 0.47 -10.27
C SER A 211 -4.17 0.95 -9.08
N VAL A 212 -4.01 0.27 -7.93
CA VAL A 212 -4.86 0.45 -6.75
C VAL A 212 -4.12 1.21 -5.66
N HIS A 213 -4.71 2.33 -5.18
CA HIS A 213 -4.13 3.26 -4.21
C HIS A 213 -5.16 3.75 -3.17
N ILE A 214 -6.01 2.85 -2.69
CA ILE A 214 -7.04 3.12 -1.68
C ILE A 214 -6.67 2.52 -0.33
N PRO A 215 -7.11 3.11 0.80
CA PRO A 215 -6.92 2.51 2.12
C PRO A 215 -7.81 1.26 2.30
N LEU A 216 -7.39 0.35 3.18
CA LEU A 216 -8.19 -0.79 3.60
C LEU A 216 -9.21 -0.34 4.65
N ASN A 217 -10.48 -0.56 4.37
CA ASN A 217 -11.59 -0.37 5.29
C ASN A 217 -12.73 -1.38 5.00
N LYS A 218 -13.87 -1.24 5.64
CA LYS A 218 -15.02 -2.15 5.45
C LYS A 218 -15.57 -2.15 4.01
N GLU A 219 -15.47 -1.03 3.31
CA GLU A 219 -15.98 -0.88 1.93
C GLU A 219 -14.99 -1.40 0.89
N THR A 220 -13.69 -1.23 1.16
CA THR A 220 -12.62 -1.57 0.21
C THR A 220 -12.07 -2.98 0.39
N LYS A 221 -12.38 -3.64 1.52
CA LYS A 221 -11.98 -5.03 1.75
C LYS A 221 -12.62 -5.93 0.69
N ASN A 222 -11.78 -6.70 0.00
CA ASN A 222 -12.18 -7.63 -1.07
C ASN A 222 -12.98 -6.96 -2.21
N MET A 223 -12.73 -5.65 -2.43
CA MET A 223 -13.37 -4.87 -3.48
C MET A 223 -12.98 -5.39 -4.88
N ILE A 224 -11.73 -5.80 -5.03
CA ILE A 224 -11.21 -6.37 -6.26
C ILE A 224 -11.20 -7.89 -6.13
N ASN A 225 -12.25 -8.51 -6.63
CA ASN A 225 -12.50 -9.96 -6.57
C ASN A 225 -12.69 -10.54 -7.98
N LYS A 226 -13.09 -11.79 -8.07
CA LYS A 226 -13.29 -12.49 -9.35
C LYS A 226 -14.19 -11.73 -10.32
N VAL A 227 -15.24 -11.09 -9.82
CA VAL A 227 -16.16 -10.30 -10.66
C VAL A 227 -15.46 -9.07 -11.20
N SER A 228 -14.73 -8.36 -10.38
CA SER A 228 -13.95 -7.16 -10.76
C SER A 228 -12.85 -7.54 -11.77
N PHE A 229 -12.09 -8.60 -11.49
CA PHE A 229 -11.05 -9.08 -12.40
C PHE A 229 -11.61 -9.52 -13.78
N LYS A 230 -12.76 -10.17 -13.80
CA LYS A 230 -13.44 -10.57 -15.06
C LYS A 230 -13.93 -9.38 -15.89
N LYS A 231 -14.20 -8.23 -15.25
CA LYS A 231 -14.53 -6.97 -15.93
C LYS A 231 -13.30 -6.28 -16.53
N MET A 232 -12.10 -6.59 -16.02
CA MET A 232 -10.88 -5.99 -16.57
C MET A 232 -10.68 -6.42 -18.02
N LYS A 233 -10.07 -5.53 -18.79
CA LYS A 233 -9.76 -5.78 -20.20
C LYS A 233 -8.87 -7.01 -20.34
N LYS A 234 -9.24 -7.96 -21.22
CA LYS A 234 -8.43 -9.15 -21.45
C LYS A 234 -7.01 -8.78 -21.90
N GLY A 235 -6.01 -9.36 -21.23
CA GLY A 235 -4.59 -9.08 -21.47
C GLY A 235 -4.08 -7.76 -20.86
N SER A 236 -4.86 -7.15 -19.94
CA SER A 236 -4.43 -6.03 -19.10
C SER A 236 -3.61 -6.52 -17.88
N TYR A 237 -3.10 -5.57 -17.11
CA TYR A 237 -2.29 -5.81 -15.94
C TYR A 237 -2.96 -5.27 -14.67
N PHE A 238 -2.69 -5.89 -13.53
CA PHE A 238 -3.14 -5.44 -12.21
C PHE A 238 -1.94 -5.08 -11.35
N VAL A 239 -1.96 -3.92 -10.68
CA VAL A 239 -0.89 -3.46 -9.78
C VAL A 239 -1.48 -2.93 -8.49
N THR A 240 -0.90 -3.28 -7.35
CA THR A 240 -1.30 -2.73 -6.07
C THR A 240 -0.12 -2.51 -5.13
N THR A 241 -0.09 -1.34 -4.49
CA THR A 241 0.83 -0.93 -3.43
C THR A 241 0.06 -0.50 -2.18
N SER A 242 -1.20 -0.90 -2.09
CA SER A 242 -2.13 -0.44 -1.03
C SER A 242 -2.13 -1.36 0.18
N ARG A 243 -2.99 -2.38 0.18
CA ARG A 243 -3.11 -3.42 1.21
C ARG A 243 -3.57 -4.73 0.57
N GLY A 244 -3.03 -5.86 1.04
CA GLY A 244 -3.31 -7.18 0.48
C GLY A 244 -4.79 -7.54 0.45
N SER A 245 -5.52 -7.33 1.55
CA SER A 245 -6.94 -7.68 1.66
C SER A 245 -7.90 -6.81 0.82
N ILE A 246 -7.42 -5.84 0.03
CA ILE A 246 -8.25 -5.07 -0.91
C ILE A 246 -8.60 -5.93 -2.14
N HIS A 247 -7.70 -6.79 -2.56
CA HIS A 247 -7.94 -7.77 -3.61
C HIS A 247 -8.03 -9.18 -3.03
N ASN A 248 -8.65 -10.08 -3.77
CA ASN A 248 -8.68 -11.50 -3.43
C ASN A 248 -7.56 -12.23 -4.17
N GLU A 249 -6.60 -12.79 -3.44
CA GLU A 249 -5.42 -13.45 -3.99
C GLU A 249 -5.76 -14.76 -4.70
N ASP A 250 -6.76 -15.50 -4.23
CA ASP A 250 -7.23 -16.74 -4.84
C ASP A 250 -7.87 -16.48 -6.19
N ASP A 251 -8.73 -15.46 -6.26
CA ASP A 251 -9.38 -15.03 -7.49
C ASP A 251 -8.36 -14.50 -8.50
N LEU A 252 -7.37 -13.74 -8.03
CA LEU A 252 -6.29 -13.22 -8.89
C LEU A 252 -5.47 -14.35 -9.51
N TYR A 253 -5.12 -15.37 -8.70
CA TYR A 253 -4.42 -16.56 -9.20
C TYR A 253 -5.22 -17.25 -10.32
N ASP A 254 -6.52 -17.52 -10.10
CA ASP A 254 -7.37 -18.15 -11.08
C ASP A 254 -7.40 -17.36 -12.41
N ILE A 255 -7.58 -16.05 -12.31
CA ILE A 255 -7.68 -15.13 -13.46
C ILE A 255 -6.37 -15.05 -14.25
N LEU A 256 -5.22 -15.05 -13.55
CA LEU A 256 -3.90 -15.08 -14.19
C LEU A 256 -3.65 -16.43 -14.88
N LYS A 257 -4.01 -17.53 -14.21
CA LYS A 257 -3.84 -18.89 -14.75
C LYS A 257 -4.75 -19.17 -15.95
N GLU A 258 -5.96 -18.59 -15.97
CA GLU A 258 -6.85 -18.61 -17.13
C GLU A 258 -6.31 -17.76 -18.31
N GLY A 259 -5.28 -16.93 -18.09
CA GLY A 259 -4.75 -16.02 -19.11
C GLY A 259 -5.69 -14.86 -19.46
N HIS A 260 -6.60 -14.51 -18.54
CA HIS A 260 -7.45 -13.33 -18.71
C HIS A 260 -6.65 -12.04 -18.47
N LEU A 261 -5.89 -11.96 -17.38
CA LEU A 261 -4.89 -10.91 -17.15
C LEU A 261 -3.51 -11.35 -17.67
N ALA A 262 -2.73 -10.40 -18.17
CA ALA A 262 -1.38 -10.64 -18.66
C ALA A 262 -0.35 -10.76 -17.54
N GLY A 263 -0.60 -10.17 -16.37
CA GLY A 263 0.29 -10.23 -15.20
C GLY A 263 -0.20 -9.35 -14.07
N ALA A 264 0.46 -9.47 -12.91
CA ALA A 264 0.20 -8.66 -11.73
C ALA A 264 1.48 -8.23 -11.03
N GLY A 265 1.46 -7.01 -10.43
CA GLY A 265 2.50 -6.46 -9.57
C GLY A 265 1.95 -6.23 -8.17
N LEU A 266 2.54 -6.89 -7.18
CA LEU A 266 2.04 -6.94 -5.81
C LEU A 266 3.13 -6.52 -4.82
N ASP A 267 2.98 -5.34 -4.24
CA ASP A 267 3.85 -4.87 -3.15
C ASP A 267 3.30 -5.26 -1.77
N VAL A 268 2.05 -5.75 -1.74
CA VAL A 268 1.30 -6.04 -0.51
C VAL A 268 0.54 -7.36 -0.64
N TRP A 269 0.45 -8.08 0.49
CA TRP A 269 -0.13 -9.42 0.56
C TRP A 269 -1.15 -9.52 1.70
N GLU A 270 -2.03 -10.51 1.64
CA GLU A 270 -2.97 -10.77 2.75
C GLU A 270 -2.23 -11.16 4.03
N PHE A 271 -1.14 -11.92 3.88
CA PHE A 271 -0.16 -12.22 4.94
C PHE A 271 1.22 -11.74 4.50
N GLU A 272 1.87 -10.95 5.32
CA GLU A 272 3.19 -10.38 5.05
C GLU A 272 4.24 -10.86 6.08
N PRO A 273 5.37 -11.47 5.64
CA PRO A 273 5.67 -11.86 4.25
C PRO A 273 4.83 -13.06 3.78
N PRO A 274 4.52 -13.16 2.48
CA PRO A 274 3.81 -14.33 1.96
C PRO A 274 4.68 -15.59 2.12
N PRO A 275 4.09 -16.75 2.42
CA PRO A 275 4.85 -18.00 2.51
C PRO A 275 5.46 -18.34 1.15
N SER A 276 6.66 -18.94 1.14
CA SER A 276 7.35 -19.33 -0.10
C SER A 276 6.56 -20.30 -0.97
N THR A 277 5.54 -20.95 -0.42
CA THR A 277 4.62 -21.85 -1.12
C THR A 277 3.36 -21.14 -1.63
N HIS A 278 3.31 -19.82 -1.56
CA HIS A 278 2.14 -19.07 -2.03
C HIS A 278 1.96 -19.23 -3.53
N LYS A 279 0.75 -19.62 -3.96
CA LYS A 279 0.47 -20.00 -5.35
C LYS A 279 0.74 -18.90 -6.39
N LEU A 280 0.58 -17.63 -6.04
CA LEU A 280 0.90 -16.52 -6.93
C LEU A 280 2.40 -16.44 -7.24
N LEU A 281 3.29 -16.92 -6.32
CA LEU A 281 4.74 -16.96 -6.54
C LEU A 281 5.17 -18.06 -7.54
N GLU A 282 4.27 -18.97 -7.91
CA GLU A 282 4.52 -19.98 -8.96
C GLU A 282 4.37 -19.39 -10.38
N LEU A 283 3.76 -18.20 -10.49
CA LEU A 283 3.45 -17.57 -11.77
C LEU A 283 4.59 -16.62 -12.19
N GLU A 284 5.14 -16.86 -13.39
CA GLU A 284 6.25 -16.03 -13.93
C GLU A 284 5.85 -14.58 -14.26
N ASN A 285 4.56 -14.33 -14.46
CA ASN A 285 3.95 -13.04 -14.77
C ASN A 285 3.42 -12.31 -13.52
N VAL A 286 3.84 -12.72 -12.31
CA VAL A 286 3.62 -12.03 -11.03
C VAL A 286 4.97 -11.52 -10.51
N ILE A 287 5.01 -10.27 -10.09
CA ILE A 287 6.21 -9.62 -9.55
C ILE A 287 5.89 -8.90 -8.25
#